data_e39a36be10d91308bbf096fb3fe479ad
#
_entry.id   e39a36be10d91308bbf096fb3fe479ad
#
_cell.length_a   1.000
_cell.length_b   1.000
_cell.length_c   1.000
_cell.angle_alpha   90.00
_cell.angle_beta   90.00
_cell.angle_gamma   90.00
#
_symmetry.space_group_name_H-M   'P 1'
#
loop_
_entity.id
_entity.type
_entity.pdbx_description
1 polymer ?
#
loop_
_entity_poly.entity_id
_entity_poly.type
_entity_poly.pdbx_seq_one_letter_code
_entity_poly.pdbx_strand_id
1 'polypeptide(L)'
;METAPLKITELVLRDAHQSLLATRMRTEDMLPVAEKLDQVGFFSLEMWGGATFDTCIRFLNEDPWERARALKKKMPNTPFQMLLRGQNAVGYRHYADDIVERFVKQSVEVGINIFRIFDALNDFRNIETAIKTVKNCGETVEGCISYTVSPVHNVELYLKMAKQLEDMGSDILCIKDLAGLLTPNVTKTLISEIKKIVKIPIHLHTHATTGLVGMNMQCAIEAGVDMVDTAISSLSMGTSHYATECLVAALKGTPRDTGLDLDLLEEINDYFTEVRKKYVAFESDFKGVDINILKSQIPGGMISNMENQLREQNALHKLDEVLKEVPRVRKDMGYPPLVTPTSQIVGSQATLNVLTGERYKMITKETRQCLLGNYGKLPAAIDEELLAKVSEGKKLTSCRPADLLDPEWDKACKELGDKYTSEDDRLTYALFGKVALKFFETRGKPQAEPVAIAPAKTPATAPAPSAAPAVPAGSAVYKVRVNGKDYTVEVSTKGAVSASPTTTPAAAPAPAPAPSAASGSPLIAPLPGSIFTMICKEGDAVNEGDTVLIMESMKMESEVNAHQSGTIQSILVKEGDNVQTGDELVIIG
;
A
#
# COMPACT_ATOMS: atom_id res chain seq x y z
N MET A 1 -2.52 38.11 -17.63
CA MET A 1 -1.66 36.93 -17.91
C MET A 1 -2.45 36.10 -18.91
N GLU A 2 -1.90 35.81 -20.07
CA GLU A 2 -2.49 34.80 -20.95
C GLU A 2 -2.54 33.49 -20.17
N THR A 3 -3.73 32.97 -19.96
CA THR A 3 -3.93 31.71 -19.23
C THR A 3 -3.75 30.59 -20.26
N ALA A 4 -2.63 29.85 -20.13
CA ALA A 4 -2.39 28.68 -20.96
C ALA A 4 -3.45 27.57 -20.71
N PRO A 5 -3.74 26.72 -21.70
CA PRO A 5 -4.55 25.52 -21.49
C PRO A 5 -4.10 24.70 -20.30
N LEU A 6 -5.04 24.11 -19.57
CA LEU A 6 -4.71 23.19 -18.48
C LEU A 6 -4.16 21.89 -19.07
N LYS A 7 -3.05 21.39 -18.53
CA LYS A 7 -2.49 20.09 -18.92
C LYS A 7 -3.01 18.99 -18.00
N ILE A 8 -3.26 17.81 -18.54
CA ILE A 8 -3.77 16.65 -17.82
C ILE A 8 -2.76 15.51 -17.89
N THR A 9 -2.45 14.94 -16.72
CA THR A 9 -1.84 13.62 -16.60
C THR A 9 -2.94 12.60 -16.29
N GLU A 10 -3.07 11.59 -17.13
CA GLU A 10 -4.05 10.52 -16.94
C GLU A 10 -3.46 9.37 -16.13
N LEU A 11 -4.20 8.91 -15.14
CA LEU A 11 -3.75 7.93 -14.14
C LEU A 11 -4.34 6.53 -14.31
N VAL A 12 -5.13 6.29 -15.34
CA VAL A 12 -5.87 5.02 -15.55
C VAL A 12 -4.95 3.79 -15.56
N LEU A 13 -3.72 3.94 -16.04
CA LEU A 13 -2.74 2.85 -16.15
C LEU A 13 -1.95 2.58 -14.86
N ARG A 14 -2.06 3.44 -13.84
CA ARG A 14 -1.33 3.26 -12.58
C ARG A 14 -2.19 3.55 -11.35
N ASP A 15 -2.35 4.83 -10.94
CA ASP A 15 -2.90 5.17 -9.62
C ASP A 15 -4.40 4.88 -9.51
N ALA A 16 -5.15 5.02 -10.60
CA ALA A 16 -6.57 4.76 -10.61
C ALA A 16 -6.89 3.29 -10.27
N HIS A 17 -6.27 2.35 -11.00
CA HIS A 17 -6.49 0.92 -10.71
C HIS A 17 -5.75 0.44 -9.46
N GLN A 18 -4.66 1.12 -9.06
CA GLN A 18 -4.03 0.87 -7.76
C GLN A 18 -5.01 1.18 -6.63
N SER A 19 -5.72 2.29 -6.73
CA SER A 19 -6.61 2.80 -5.69
C SER A 19 -7.96 2.06 -5.62
N LEU A 20 -8.49 1.61 -6.76
CA LEU A 20 -9.81 0.98 -6.83
C LEU A 20 -9.79 -0.54 -6.95
N LEU A 21 -8.75 -1.10 -7.61
CA LEU A 21 -8.68 -2.52 -8.00
C LEU A 21 -7.47 -3.23 -7.37
N ALA A 22 -7.00 -2.76 -6.22
CA ALA A 22 -5.84 -3.32 -5.51
C ALA A 22 -4.62 -3.56 -6.42
N THR A 23 -4.43 -2.71 -7.45
CA THR A 23 -3.35 -2.81 -8.45
C THR A 23 -3.45 -4.06 -9.36
N ARG A 24 -4.59 -4.71 -9.47
CA ARG A 24 -4.74 -6.02 -10.15
C ARG A 24 -4.92 -5.94 -11.65
N MET A 25 -5.05 -4.74 -12.27
CA MET A 25 -5.23 -4.63 -13.72
C MET A 25 -4.03 -5.22 -14.47
N ARG A 26 -4.32 -6.12 -15.41
CA ARG A 26 -3.33 -6.84 -16.22
C ARG A 26 -2.90 -6.02 -17.43
N THR A 27 -1.68 -6.29 -17.91
CA THR A 27 -1.14 -5.67 -19.12
C THR A 27 -2.02 -5.96 -20.35
N GLU A 28 -2.56 -7.17 -20.46
CA GLU A 28 -3.46 -7.56 -21.55
C GLU A 28 -4.76 -6.75 -21.61
N ASP A 29 -5.23 -6.20 -20.49
CA ASP A 29 -6.40 -5.32 -20.42
C ASP A 29 -6.05 -3.84 -20.67
N MET A 30 -4.78 -3.46 -20.66
CA MET A 30 -4.31 -2.11 -20.98
C MET A 30 -4.00 -1.95 -22.48
N LEU A 31 -3.43 -2.96 -23.10
CA LEU A 31 -2.91 -2.91 -24.47
C LEU A 31 -3.97 -2.63 -25.56
N PRO A 32 -5.21 -3.15 -25.49
CA PRO A 32 -6.20 -2.93 -26.55
C PRO A 32 -6.62 -1.47 -26.72
N VAL A 33 -6.59 -0.67 -25.66
CA VAL A 33 -7.00 0.75 -25.68
C VAL A 33 -5.82 1.70 -25.77
N ALA A 34 -4.60 1.18 -25.71
CA ALA A 34 -3.37 1.97 -25.62
C ALA A 34 -3.22 2.98 -26.78
N GLU A 35 -3.50 2.56 -28.03
CA GLU A 35 -3.40 3.45 -29.20
C GLU A 35 -4.40 4.61 -29.13
N LYS A 36 -5.58 4.42 -28.54
CA LYS A 36 -6.55 5.49 -28.30
C LYS A 36 -6.05 6.45 -27.22
N LEU A 37 -5.49 5.93 -26.11
CA LEU A 37 -4.87 6.76 -25.06
C LEU A 37 -3.75 7.64 -25.62
N ASP A 38 -2.94 7.12 -26.56
CA ASP A 38 -1.85 7.87 -27.21
C ASP A 38 -2.36 9.01 -28.12
N GLN A 39 -3.58 8.88 -28.65
CA GLN A 39 -4.19 9.89 -29.54
C GLN A 39 -4.87 11.03 -28.81
N VAL A 40 -5.21 10.88 -27.52
CA VAL A 40 -5.94 11.91 -26.75
C VAL A 40 -5.17 13.21 -26.65
N GLY A 41 -3.84 13.15 -26.54
CA GLY A 41 -3.00 14.34 -26.36
C GLY A 41 -2.80 14.73 -24.88
N PHE A 42 -2.86 13.79 -23.98
CA PHE A 42 -2.48 13.99 -22.56
C PHE A 42 -1.06 14.55 -22.43
N PHE A 43 -0.84 15.36 -21.40
CA PHE A 43 0.51 15.81 -21.04
C PHE A 43 1.42 14.62 -20.73
N SER A 44 0.91 13.65 -19.98
CA SER A 44 1.57 12.37 -19.71
C SER A 44 0.57 11.30 -19.32
N LEU A 45 1.01 10.04 -19.40
CA LEU A 45 0.32 8.88 -18.85
C LEU A 45 1.16 8.31 -17.70
N GLU A 46 0.63 8.34 -16.47
CA GLU A 46 1.29 7.68 -15.36
C GLU A 46 1.01 6.17 -15.44
N MET A 47 2.05 5.39 -15.77
CA MET A 47 1.87 3.97 -16.06
C MET A 47 2.58 3.05 -15.06
N TRP A 48 3.46 3.58 -14.22
CA TRP A 48 4.32 2.78 -13.38
C TRP A 48 4.57 3.39 -12.00
N GLY A 49 4.89 2.54 -11.03
CA GLY A 49 5.24 2.91 -9.66
C GLY A 49 5.51 1.68 -8.82
N GLY A 50 5.88 1.86 -7.55
CA GLY A 50 6.28 0.76 -6.70
C GLY A 50 5.22 -0.31 -6.51
N ALA A 51 3.95 0.07 -6.32
CA ALA A 51 2.88 -0.91 -6.13
C ALA A 51 2.58 -1.70 -7.41
N THR A 52 2.63 -1.07 -8.59
CA THR A 52 2.43 -1.76 -9.86
C THR A 52 3.58 -2.72 -10.15
N PHE A 53 4.83 -2.31 -9.89
CA PHE A 53 5.99 -3.18 -10.04
C PHE A 53 5.89 -4.41 -9.13
N ASP A 54 5.67 -4.20 -7.84
CA ASP A 54 5.51 -5.25 -6.83
C ASP A 54 4.35 -6.21 -7.16
N THR A 55 3.20 -5.66 -7.58
CA THR A 55 2.03 -6.48 -7.94
C THR A 55 2.26 -7.33 -9.18
N CYS A 56 2.98 -6.83 -10.18
CA CYS A 56 3.34 -7.61 -11.36
C CYS A 56 4.07 -8.89 -10.97
N ILE A 57 5.08 -8.81 -10.11
CA ILE A 57 5.90 -9.95 -9.73
C ILE A 57 5.24 -10.87 -8.68
N ARG A 58 4.48 -10.31 -7.71
CA ARG A 58 3.88 -11.09 -6.62
C ARG A 58 2.55 -11.75 -6.99
N PHE A 59 1.73 -11.07 -7.76
CA PHE A 59 0.33 -11.46 -7.92
C PHE A 59 -0.10 -11.69 -9.36
N LEU A 60 0.49 -10.99 -10.33
CA LEU A 60 0.08 -11.10 -11.73
C LEU A 60 0.95 -12.05 -12.54
N ASN A 61 2.11 -12.42 -12.01
CA ASN A 61 3.13 -13.18 -12.74
C ASN A 61 3.50 -12.53 -14.09
N GLU A 62 3.52 -11.19 -14.10
CA GLU A 62 3.87 -10.38 -15.26
C GLU A 62 5.23 -9.72 -15.05
N ASP A 63 6.00 -9.61 -16.11
CA ASP A 63 7.26 -8.88 -16.07
C ASP A 63 6.98 -7.37 -16.11
N PRO A 64 7.34 -6.61 -15.05
CA PRO A 64 7.05 -5.17 -14.99
C PRO A 64 7.81 -4.37 -16.06
N TRP A 65 9.00 -4.81 -16.47
CA TRP A 65 9.79 -4.17 -17.51
C TRP A 65 9.18 -4.38 -18.88
N GLU A 66 8.74 -5.62 -19.18
CA GLU A 66 8.04 -5.94 -20.42
C GLU A 66 6.69 -5.22 -20.51
N ARG A 67 5.98 -5.03 -19.39
CA ARG A 67 4.76 -4.20 -19.36
C ARG A 67 5.07 -2.79 -19.88
N ALA A 68 6.12 -2.15 -19.37
CA ALA A 68 6.51 -0.81 -19.78
C ALA A 68 6.85 -0.75 -21.27
N ARG A 69 7.67 -1.69 -21.76
CA ARG A 69 8.04 -1.78 -23.20
C ARG A 69 6.84 -2.02 -24.09
N ALA A 70 5.96 -2.93 -23.72
CA ALA A 70 4.77 -3.27 -24.51
C ALA A 70 3.81 -2.08 -24.64
N LEU A 71 3.58 -1.37 -23.55
CA LEU A 71 2.77 -0.15 -23.54
C LEU A 71 3.44 0.97 -24.33
N LYS A 72 4.76 1.22 -24.13
CA LYS A 72 5.49 2.27 -24.88
C LYS A 72 5.49 2.03 -26.38
N LYS A 73 5.58 0.78 -26.79
CA LYS A 73 5.48 0.39 -28.21
C LYS A 73 4.13 0.79 -28.83
N LYS A 74 3.04 0.76 -28.05
CA LYS A 74 1.69 1.12 -28.48
C LYS A 74 1.40 2.62 -28.33
N MET A 75 2.11 3.29 -27.43
CA MET A 75 1.95 4.71 -27.11
C MET A 75 3.26 5.48 -27.28
N PRO A 76 3.75 5.61 -28.53
CA PRO A 76 5.04 6.25 -28.79
C PRO A 76 5.03 7.77 -28.58
N ASN A 77 3.88 8.43 -28.70
CA ASN A 77 3.77 9.89 -28.72
C ASN A 77 3.59 10.51 -27.33
N THR A 78 2.85 9.83 -26.45
CA THR A 78 2.56 10.34 -25.11
C THR A 78 3.71 10.06 -24.15
N PRO A 79 4.22 11.06 -23.41
CA PRO A 79 5.24 10.84 -22.39
C PRO A 79 4.75 9.91 -21.28
N PHE A 80 5.58 8.93 -20.91
CA PHE A 80 5.30 8.07 -19.78
C PHE A 80 5.83 8.67 -18.49
N GLN A 81 4.99 8.64 -17.46
CA GLN A 81 5.33 9.07 -16.12
C GLN A 81 5.36 7.88 -15.16
N MET A 82 6.30 7.90 -14.22
CA MET A 82 6.32 6.97 -13.10
C MET A 82 6.39 7.69 -11.76
N LEU A 83 5.84 7.03 -10.72
CA LEU A 83 6.02 7.43 -9.33
C LEU A 83 7.25 6.74 -8.74
N LEU A 84 8.25 7.53 -8.34
CA LEU A 84 9.52 7.06 -7.77
C LEU A 84 9.64 7.50 -6.31
N ARG A 85 9.85 6.56 -5.40
CA ARG A 85 9.95 6.81 -3.95
C ARG A 85 11.37 7.17 -3.54
N GLY A 86 11.98 8.18 -4.17
CA GLY A 86 13.34 8.61 -3.85
C GLY A 86 14.29 7.45 -3.61
N GLN A 87 14.92 7.41 -2.43
CA GLN A 87 15.88 6.37 -2.06
C GLN A 87 15.27 4.96 -1.86
N ASN A 88 13.94 4.86 -1.75
CA ASN A 88 13.26 3.57 -1.73
C ASN A 88 12.97 3.01 -3.13
N ALA A 89 13.27 3.74 -4.20
CA ALA A 89 12.96 3.37 -5.59
C ALA A 89 11.50 2.89 -5.74
N VAL A 90 11.29 1.60 -6.02
CA VAL A 90 9.96 0.96 -6.05
C VAL A 90 9.71 0.03 -4.86
N GLY A 91 10.67 -0.07 -3.93
CA GLY A 91 10.62 -0.92 -2.74
C GLY A 91 10.17 -0.21 -1.46
N TYR A 92 10.44 -0.84 -0.33
CA TYR A 92 9.96 -0.41 1.00
C TYR A 92 11.07 -0.03 1.97
N ARG A 93 12.36 -0.25 1.61
CA ARG A 93 13.55 0.17 2.34
C ARG A 93 14.36 1.18 1.54
N HIS A 94 15.32 1.82 2.16
CA HIS A 94 16.32 2.57 1.42
C HIS A 94 17.30 1.61 0.73
N TYR A 95 17.63 1.91 -0.51
CA TYR A 95 18.67 1.24 -1.29
C TYR A 95 19.90 2.12 -1.38
N ALA A 96 21.06 1.53 -1.63
CA ALA A 96 22.28 2.27 -1.91
C ALA A 96 22.15 3.07 -3.23
N ASP A 97 22.95 4.11 -3.37
CA ASP A 97 22.87 5.02 -4.52
C ASP A 97 23.07 4.31 -5.86
N ASP A 98 23.97 3.30 -5.91
CA ASP A 98 24.23 2.52 -7.12
C ASP A 98 23.00 1.77 -7.64
N ILE A 99 22.12 1.30 -6.76
CA ILE A 99 20.84 0.68 -7.13
C ILE A 99 19.86 1.73 -7.68
N VAL A 100 19.72 2.87 -6.98
CA VAL A 100 18.83 3.94 -7.42
C VAL A 100 19.23 4.50 -8.79
N GLU A 101 20.53 4.74 -9.00
CA GLU A 101 21.04 5.21 -10.28
C GLU A 101 20.77 4.22 -11.42
N ARG A 102 21.03 2.93 -11.22
CA ARG A 102 20.77 1.90 -12.21
C ARG A 102 19.30 1.76 -12.52
N PHE A 103 18.46 1.77 -11.47
CA PHE A 103 17.02 1.68 -11.63
C PHE A 103 16.46 2.84 -12.47
N VAL A 104 16.89 4.07 -12.22
CA VAL A 104 16.49 5.24 -13.01
C VAL A 104 16.93 5.10 -14.46
N LYS A 105 18.21 4.75 -14.71
CA LYS A 105 18.74 4.56 -16.06
C LYS A 105 17.96 3.49 -16.83
N GLN A 106 17.68 2.36 -16.20
CA GLN A 106 16.91 1.28 -16.81
C GLN A 106 15.45 1.67 -17.05
N SER A 107 14.86 2.49 -16.16
CA SER A 107 13.51 3.02 -16.36
C SER A 107 13.43 3.95 -17.58
N VAL A 108 14.46 4.75 -17.84
CA VAL A 108 14.58 5.56 -19.07
C VAL A 108 14.66 4.67 -20.31
N GLU A 109 15.47 3.62 -20.27
CA GLU A 109 15.62 2.65 -21.38
C GLU A 109 14.31 1.95 -21.76
N VAL A 110 13.40 1.72 -20.81
CA VAL A 110 12.08 1.13 -21.10
C VAL A 110 11.03 2.18 -21.48
N GLY A 111 11.40 3.47 -21.53
CA GLY A 111 10.58 4.53 -22.10
C GLY A 111 9.90 5.46 -21.09
N ILE A 112 10.35 5.51 -19.85
CA ILE A 112 9.87 6.51 -18.88
C ILE A 112 10.53 7.86 -19.16
N ASN A 113 9.71 8.92 -19.27
CA ASN A 113 10.13 10.27 -19.61
C ASN A 113 10.00 11.25 -18.44
N ILE A 114 9.07 11.01 -17.52
CA ILE A 114 8.80 11.90 -16.38
C ILE A 114 8.89 11.08 -15.10
N PHE A 115 9.75 11.52 -14.19
CA PHE A 115 9.95 10.88 -12.89
C PHE A 115 9.32 11.77 -11.82
N ARG A 116 8.17 11.33 -11.29
CA ARG A 116 7.51 11.94 -10.14
C ARG A 116 8.18 11.40 -8.88
N ILE A 117 9.08 12.20 -8.30
CA ILE A 117 9.98 11.78 -7.21
C ILE A 117 9.51 12.36 -5.89
N PHE A 118 9.27 11.51 -4.89
CA PHE A 118 8.88 11.94 -3.56
C PHE A 118 9.66 11.23 -2.45
N ASP A 119 9.71 11.86 -1.29
CA ASP A 119 10.11 11.24 -0.03
C ASP A 119 8.93 11.24 0.95
N ALA A 120 8.76 10.13 1.69
CA ALA A 120 7.63 9.97 2.59
C ALA A 120 7.64 10.94 3.77
N LEU A 121 8.81 11.43 4.18
CA LEU A 121 9.00 12.39 5.26
C LEU A 121 9.18 13.84 4.77
N ASN A 122 9.20 14.06 3.44
CA ASN A 122 9.65 15.30 2.81
C ASN A 122 11.12 15.66 3.17
N ASP A 123 11.94 14.65 3.47
CA ASP A 123 13.37 14.83 3.62
C ASP A 123 14.05 14.75 2.25
N PHE A 124 14.21 15.89 1.61
CA PHE A 124 14.66 15.94 0.22
C PHE A 124 16.11 15.49 0.01
N ARG A 125 16.89 15.23 1.06
CA ARG A 125 18.17 14.54 0.95
C ARG A 125 18.01 13.13 0.34
N ASN A 126 16.86 12.49 0.61
CA ASN A 126 16.54 11.15 0.11
C ASN A 126 16.14 11.10 -1.37
N ILE A 127 15.99 12.24 -2.04
CA ILE A 127 15.66 12.29 -3.47
C ILE A 127 16.78 12.85 -4.35
N GLU A 128 17.90 13.28 -3.75
CA GLU A 128 19.01 13.90 -4.48
C GLU A 128 19.59 13.01 -5.56
N THR A 129 19.88 11.76 -5.25
CA THR A 129 20.47 10.79 -6.21
C THR A 129 19.53 10.55 -7.38
N ALA A 130 18.24 10.37 -7.10
CA ALA A 130 17.23 10.19 -8.15
C ALA A 130 17.12 11.41 -9.06
N ILE A 131 17.03 12.63 -8.50
CA ILE A 131 16.98 13.89 -9.27
C ILE A 131 18.22 14.01 -10.17
N LYS A 132 19.42 13.86 -9.61
CA LYS A 132 20.66 13.97 -10.35
C LYS A 132 20.73 12.97 -11.51
N THR A 133 20.30 11.73 -11.25
CA THR A 133 20.36 10.68 -12.27
C THR A 133 19.37 10.93 -13.39
N VAL A 134 18.12 11.31 -13.09
CA VAL A 134 17.11 11.66 -14.10
C VAL A 134 17.61 12.82 -14.97
N LYS A 135 18.15 13.89 -14.37
CA LYS A 135 18.71 15.02 -15.10
C LYS A 135 19.88 14.62 -16.00
N ASN A 136 20.76 13.72 -15.51
CA ASN A 136 21.88 13.21 -16.30
C ASN A 136 21.43 12.35 -17.49
N CYS A 137 20.25 11.72 -17.40
CA CYS A 137 19.63 11.01 -18.51
C CYS A 137 18.90 11.94 -19.51
N GLY A 138 18.77 13.23 -19.19
CA GLY A 138 18.05 14.21 -20.04
C GLY A 138 16.53 14.17 -19.88
N GLU A 139 16.02 13.47 -18.88
CA GLU A 139 14.59 13.29 -18.64
C GLU A 139 14.04 14.31 -17.62
N THR A 140 12.70 14.36 -17.48
CA THR A 140 11.99 15.34 -16.68
C THR A 140 11.87 14.92 -15.23
N VAL A 141 12.27 15.81 -14.32
CA VAL A 141 12.10 15.67 -12.87
C VAL A 141 10.83 16.39 -12.40
N GLU A 142 9.89 15.65 -11.84
CA GLU A 142 8.76 16.20 -11.12
C GLU A 142 8.96 15.98 -9.61
N GLY A 143 9.46 17.02 -8.91
CA GLY A 143 9.71 16.97 -7.47
C GLY A 143 8.43 17.14 -6.67
N CYS A 144 8.17 16.24 -5.71
CA CYS A 144 6.90 16.20 -4.99
C CYS A 144 7.01 16.66 -3.54
N ILE A 145 6.01 17.41 -3.11
CA ILE A 145 5.68 17.62 -1.70
C ILE A 145 4.59 16.64 -1.30
N SER A 146 4.87 15.74 -0.36
CA SER A 146 3.86 14.89 0.28
C SER A 146 3.01 15.77 1.21
N TYR A 147 1.82 16.16 0.71
CA TYR A 147 0.93 17.05 1.45
C TYR A 147 0.25 16.33 2.61
N THR A 148 0.19 16.99 3.75
CA THR A 148 -0.53 16.51 4.93
C THR A 148 -0.92 17.67 5.84
N VAL A 149 -1.74 17.42 6.85
CA VAL A 149 -2.19 18.41 7.82
C VAL A 149 -1.73 18.02 9.23
N SER A 150 -1.11 18.96 9.94
CA SER A 150 -0.72 18.79 11.35
C SER A 150 -0.37 20.16 11.94
N PRO A 151 -0.11 20.27 13.27
CA PRO A 151 0.32 21.52 13.85
C PRO A 151 1.61 22.11 13.28
N VAL A 152 2.46 21.27 12.64
CA VAL A 152 3.75 21.71 12.06
C VAL A 152 3.70 21.89 10.56
N HIS A 153 2.70 21.32 9.87
CA HIS A 153 2.52 21.44 8.43
C HIS A 153 1.62 22.64 8.11
N ASN A 154 2.23 23.73 7.70
CA ASN A 154 1.58 24.99 7.36
C ASN A 154 2.05 25.50 6.00
N VAL A 155 1.40 26.53 5.48
CA VAL A 155 1.71 27.10 4.16
C VAL A 155 3.18 27.55 4.09
N GLU A 156 3.71 28.18 5.12
CA GLU A 156 5.10 28.66 5.14
C GLU A 156 6.11 27.51 4.98
N LEU A 157 5.86 26.36 5.61
CA LEU A 157 6.69 25.17 5.44
C LEU A 157 6.64 24.66 3.99
N TYR A 158 5.44 24.60 3.40
CA TYR A 158 5.28 24.17 2.01
C TYR A 158 5.93 25.13 1.02
N LEU A 159 5.92 26.43 1.28
CA LEU A 159 6.65 27.41 0.46
C LEU A 159 8.17 27.15 0.49
N LYS A 160 8.73 26.87 1.65
CA LYS A 160 10.16 26.51 1.79
C LYS A 160 10.48 25.22 1.01
N MET A 161 9.63 24.20 1.13
CA MET A 161 9.77 22.94 0.40
C MET A 161 9.70 23.15 -1.12
N ALA A 162 8.75 23.96 -1.58
CA ALA A 162 8.59 24.27 -3.00
C ALA A 162 9.86 24.94 -3.58
N LYS A 163 10.40 25.92 -2.87
CA LYS A 163 11.63 26.59 -3.28
C LYS A 163 12.83 25.64 -3.26
N GLN A 164 12.94 24.78 -2.24
CA GLN A 164 14.01 23.80 -2.15
C GLN A 164 13.98 22.81 -3.34
N LEU A 165 12.81 22.32 -3.73
CA LEU A 165 12.68 21.41 -4.88
C LEU A 165 13.06 22.09 -6.20
N GLU A 166 12.66 23.37 -6.40
CA GLU A 166 13.12 24.15 -7.56
C GLU A 166 14.65 24.29 -7.55
N ASP A 167 15.23 24.67 -6.42
CA ASP A 167 16.70 24.85 -6.28
C ASP A 167 17.49 23.55 -6.46
N MET A 168 16.87 22.39 -6.19
CA MET A 168 17.44 21.07 -6.46
C MET A 168 17.38 20.66 -7.94
N GLY A 169 16.71 21.45 -8.80
CA GLY A 169 16.65 21.24 -10.23
C GLY A 169 15.41 20.49 -10.71
N SER A 170 14.33 20.46 -9.94
CA SER A 170 13.04 19.97 -10.43
C SER A 170 12.56 20.82 -11.61
N ASP A 171 12.00 20.16 -12.62
CA ASP A 171 11.41 20.81 -13.81
C ASP A 171 9.92 21.13 -13.56
N ILE A 172 9.28 20.36 -12.68
CA ILE A 172 7.87 20.48 -12.29
C ILE A 172 7.79 20.31 -10.77
N LEU A 173 6.92 21.09 -10.13
CA LEU A 173 6.59 20.96 -8.69
C LEU A 173 5.25 20.25 -8.54
N CYS A 174 5.23 19.09 -7.90
CA CYS A 174 4.00 18.38 -7.58
C CYS A 174 3.57 18.61 -6.12
N ILE A 175 2.31 19.00 -5.92
CA ILE A 175 1.64 18.92 -4.62
C ILE A 175 0.87 17.60 -4.59
N LYS A 176 1.33 16.66 -3.75
CA LYS A 176 0.79 15.29 -3.71
C LYS A 176 -0.07 15.09 -2.47
N ASP A 177 -1.38 15.17 -2.66
CA ASP A 177 -2.41 14.98 -1.63
C ASP A 177 -3.02 13.57 -1.71
N LEU A 178 -2.34 12.60 -1.10
CA LEU A 178 -2.68 11.17 -1.17
C LEU A 178 -4.01 10.83 -0.47
N ALA A 179 -4.38 11.57 0.54
CA ALA A 179 -5.59 11.29 1.33
C ALA A 179 -6.76 12.23 0.99
N GLY A 180 -6.59 13.16 0.05
CA GLY A 180 -7.62 14.15 -0.30
C GLY A 180 -7.89 15.15 0.83
N LEU A 181 -6.83 15.58 1.54
CA LEU A 181 -6.91 16.47 2.72
C LEU A 181 -7.00 17.95 2.36
N LEU A 182 -6.70 18.31 1.12
CA LEU A 182 -6.84 19.68 0.65
C LEU A 182 -8.29 20.13 0.76
N THR A 183 -8.47 21.37 1.21
CA THR A 183 -9.76 22.06 1.17
C THR A 183 -9.69 23.19 0.15
N PRO A 184 -10.82 23.63 -0.44
CA PRO A 184 -10.83 24.64 -1.51
C PRO A 184 -10.07 25.92 -1.14
N ASN A 185 -10.26 26.43 0.06
CA ASN A 185 -9.56 27.63 0.52
C ASN A 185 -8.05 27.43 0.66
N VAL A 186 -7.62 26.29 1.22
CA VAL A 186 -6.19 25.97 1.36
C VAL A 186 -5.57 25.75 -0.01
N THR A 187 -6.24 25.04 -0.92
CA THR A 187 -5.78 24.82 -2.30
C THR A 187 -5.52 26.14 -3.01
N LYS A 188 -6.49 27.06 -2.97
CA LYS A 188 -6.35 28.39 -3.59
C LYS A 188 -5.18 29.16 -2.99
N THR A 189 -5.09 29.23 -1.67
CA THR A 189 -4.01 29.94 -0.96
C THR A 189 -2.64 29.33 -1.30
N LEU A 190 -2.50 28.01 -1.14
CA LEU A 190 -1.23 27.32 -1.34
C LEU A 190 -0.68 27.49 -2.75
N ILE A 191 -1.50 27.25 -3.78
CA ILE A 191 -1.08 27.39 -5.17
C ILE A 191 -0.76 28.85 -5.49
N SER A 192 -1.61 29.80 -5.08
CA SER A 192 -1.36 31.22 -5.31
C SER A 192 -0.07 31.71 -4.67
N GLU A 193 0.26 31.26 -3.45
CA GLU A 193 1.50 31.66 -2.79
C GLU A 193 2.73 30.98 -3.40
N ILE A 194 2.64 29.69 -3.76
CA ILE A 194 3.74 29.00 -4.45
C ILE A 194 4.04 29.68 -5.80
N LYS A 195 3.03 30.03 -6.58
CA LYS A 195 3.20 30.73 -7.87
C LYS A 195 3.97 32.06 -7.77
N LYS A 196 4.02 32.69 -6.59
CA LYS A 196 4.77 33.92 -6.40
C LYS A 196 6.27 33.70 -6.22
N ILE A 197 6.68 32.50 -5.77
CA ILE A 197 8.05 32.22 -5.35
C ILE A 197 8.80 31.23 -6.24
N VAL A 198 8.09 30.35 -6.97
CA VAL A 198 8.69 29.40 -7.92
C VAL A 198 8.36 29.78 -9.35
N LYS A 199 9.28 29.44 -10.28
CA LYS A 199 9.12 29.69 -11.73
C LYS A 199 8.71 28.44 -12.48
N ILE A 200 8.97 27.26 -11.91
CA ILE A 200 8.62 25.98 -12.53
C ILE A 200 7.10 25.74 -12.47
N PRO A 201 6.55 24.98 -13.42
CA PRO A 201 5.13 24.64 -13.44
C PRO A 201 4.70 23.89 -12.17
N ILE A 202 3.45 24.11 -11.76
CA ILE A 202 2.83 23.44 -10.61
C ILE A 202 1.88 22.36 -11.09
N HIS A 203 2.03 21.16 -10.57
CA HIS A 203 1.18 20.00 -10.78
C HIS A 203 0.40 19.66 -9.52
N LEU A 204 -0.93 19.51 -9.60
CA LEU A 204 -1.75 19.09 -8.47
C LEU A 204 -2.17 17.62 -8.64
N HIS A 205 -1.77 16.79 -7.69
CA HIS A 205 -2.23 15.42 -7.51
C HIS A 205 -3.07 15.34 -6.23
N THR A 206 -4.35 15.03 -6.32
CA THR A 206 -5.24 14.90 -5.15
C THR A 206 -6.26 13.80 -5.36
N HIS A 207 -6.47 12.99 -4.31
CA HIS A 207 -7.46 11.92 -4.30
C HIS A 207 -8.88 12.45 -4.00
N ALA A 208 -9.89 11.70 -4.45
CA ALA A 208 -11.29 12.08 -4.32
C ALA A 208 -11.95 11.64 -3.01
N THR A 209 -11.20 11.01 -2.11
CA THR A 209 -11.70 10.26 -0.95
C THR A 209 -12.60 11.09 -0.03
N THR A 210 -12.31 12.38 0.15
CA THR A 210 -13.12 13.29 0.98
C THR A 210 -14.31 13.92 0.26
N GLY A 211 -14.41 13.73 -1.07
CA GLY A 211 -15.44 14.34 -1.92
C GLY A 211 -15.17 15.80 -2.30
N LEU A 212 -14.08 16.41 -1.84
CA LEU A 212 -13.77 17.81 -2.08
C LEU A 212 -13.00 18.04 -3.40
N VAL A 213 -12.59 16.97 -4.09
CA VAL A 213 -11.68 17.02 -5.23
C VAL A 213 -12.13 17.97 -6.35
N GLY A 214 -13.42 17.95 -6.74
CA GLY A 214 -13.93 18.84 -7.81
C GLY A 214 -13.84 20.33 -7.43
N MET A 215 -14.16 20.67 -6.18
CA MET A 215 -14.02 22.04 -5.67
C MET A 215 -12.55 22.45 -5.54
N ASN A 216 -11.68 21.51 -5.14
CA ASN A 216 -10.23 21.75 -5.08
C ASN A 216 -9.66 21.98 -6.47
N MET A 217 -10.06 21.19 -7.48
CA MET A 217 -9.65 21.38 -8.87
C MET A 217 -10.04 22.76 -9.39
N GLN A 218 -11.29 23.19 -9.18
CA GLN A 218 -11.74 24.51 -9.57
C GLN A 218 -10.89 25.62 -8.92
N CYS A 219 -10.68 25.54 -7.61
CA CYS A 219 -9.87 26.53 -6.89
C CYS A 219 -8.39 26.51 -7.34
N ALA A 220 -7.83 25.34 -7.65
CA ALA A 220 -6.47 25.21 -8.16
C ALA A 220 -6.33 25.87 -9.55
N ILE A 221 -7.29 25.64 -10.44
CA ILE A 221 -7.32 26.21 -11.80
C ILE A 221 -7.41 27.72 -11.74
N GLU A 222 -8.30 28.27 -10.88
CA GLU A 222 -8.41 29.71 -10.65
C GLU A 222 -7.13 30.32 -10.04
N ALA A 223 -6.42 29.55 -9.20
CA ALA A 223 -5.14 29.97 -8.61
C ALA A 223 -3.96 29.86 -9.59
N GLY A 224 -4.16 29.30 -10.78
CA GLY A 224 -3.16 29.23 -11.85
C GLY A 224 -2.30 27.97 -11.83
N VAL A 225 -2.81 26.83 -11.34
CA VAL A 225 -2.14 25.55 -11.50
C VAL A 225 -1.90 25.24 -12.98
N ASP A 226 -0.78 24.63 -13.33
CA ASP A 226 -0.44 24.38 -14.74
C ASP A 226 -0.91 23.00 -15.21
N MET A 227 -0.88 22.02 -14.29
CA MET A 227 -1.20 20.62 -14.57
C MET A 227 -1.99 20.01 -13.43
N VAL A 228 -2.84 19.03 -13.75
CA VAL A 228 -3.59 18.24 -12.76
C VAL A 228 -3.63 16.78 -13.15
N ASP A 229 -3.77 15.92 -12.16
CA ASP A 229 -4.02 14.49 -12.32
C ASP A 229 -5.52 14.21 -12.35
N THR A 230 -5.93 13.36 -13.29
CA THR A 230 -7.30 12.84 -13.38
C THR A 230 -7.30 11.36 -13.73
N ALA A 231 -8.46 10.75 -13.68
CA ALA A 231 -8.66 9.37 -14.11
C ALA A 231 -9.92 9.25 -14.95
N ILE A 232 -9.87 8.44 -16.01
CA ILE A 232 -11.05 8.10 -16.82
C ILE A 232 -12.22 7.73 -15.91
N SER A 233 -13.44 8.20 -16.23
CA SER A 233 -14.64 8.16 -15.37
C SER A 233 -14.92 6.79 -14.79
N SER A 234 -14.74 5.71 -15.56
CA SER A 234 -14.93 4.33 -15.09
C SER A 234 -13.98 3.92 -13.96
N LEU A 235 -12.83 4.59 -13.81
CA LEU A 235 -11.84 4.35 -12.75
C LEU A 235 -11.56 5.60 -11.90
N SER A 236 -12.52 6.51 -11.83
CA SER A 236 -12.44 7.75 -11.06
C SER A 236 -13.19 7.70 -9.74
N MET A 237 -13.08 8.76 -8.95
CA MET A 237 -13.78 9.02 -7.69
C MET A 237 -13.48 8.00 -6.57
N GLY A 238 -14.16 8.10 -5.44
CA GLY A 238 -13.88 7.28 -4.27
C GLY A 238 -12.43 7.46 -3.80
N THR A 239 -11.67 6.37 -3.71
CA THR A 239 -10.24 6.41 -3.37
C THR A 239 -9.32 6.79 -4.54
N SER A 240 -9.87 6.95 -5.76
CA SER A 240 -9.15 7.39 -6.95
C SER A 240 -9.17 8.92 -7.10
N HIS A 241 -9.21 9.43 -8.32
CA HIS A 241 -9.04 10.83 -8.68
C HIS A 241 -10.31 11.41 -9.32
N TYR A 242 -10.28 12.71 -9.65
CA TYR A 242 -11.39 13.35 -10.35
C TYR A 242 -11.52 12.78 -11.77
N ALA A 243 -12.76 12.74 -12.28
CA ALA A 243 -13.04 12.19 -13.59
C ALA A 243 -12.50 13.11 -14.70
N THR A 244 -11.72 12.55 -15.63
CA THR A 244 -11.09 13.25 -16.75
C THR A 244 -12.13 13.95 -17.64
N GLU A 245 -13.15 13.22 -18.06
CA GLU A 245 -14.22 13.71 -18.96
C GLU A 245 -15.00 14.85 -18.31
N CYS A 246 -15.26 14.75 -16.99
CA CYS A 246 -15.94 15.81 -16.26
C CYS A 246 -15.13 17.11 -16.24
N LEU A 247 -13.81 17.02 -16.04
CA LEU A 247 -12.94 18.18 -16.03
C LEU A 247 -12.82 18.81 -17.42
N VAL A 248 -12.63 17.99 -18.45
CA VAL A 248 -12.54 18.44 -19.85
C VAL A 248 -13.83 19.16 -20.26
N ALA A 249 -15.00 18.56 -19.96
CA ALA A 249 -16.30 19.17 -20.24
C ALA A 249 -16.50 20.50 -19.50
N ALA A 250 -16.10 20.57 -18.22
CA ALA A 250 -16.24 21.78 -17.39
C ALA A 250 -15.38 22.96 -17.90
N LEU A 251 -14.23 22.66 -18.54
CA LEU A 251 -13.31 23.68 -19.03
C LEU A 251 -13.54 24.06 -20.48
N LYS A 252 -14.40 23.35 -21.21
CA LYS A 252 -14.66 23.58 -22.62
C LYS A 252 -15.09 25.01 -22.88
N GLY A 253 -14.42 25.71 -23.82
CA GLY A 253 -14.68 27.10 -24.17
C GLY A 253 -14.22 28.13 -23.14
N THR A 254 -13.53 27.73 -22.07
CA THR A 254 -12.89 28.65 -21.13
C THR A 254 -11.45 28.95 -21.57
N PRO A 255 -10.77 29.97 -21.00
CA PRO A 255 -9.34 30.21 -21.24
C PRO A 255 -8.42 29.05 -20.78
N ARG A 256 -8.94 28.10 -20.04
CA ARG A 256 -8.22 26.93 -19.54
C ARG A 256 -8.61 25.64 -20.26
N ASP A 257 -9.36 25.75 -21.36
CA ASP A 257 -9.79 24.61 -22.18
C ASP A 257 -8.58 23.72 -22.53
N THR A 258 -8.72 22.45 -22.27
CA THR A 258 -7.65 21.45 -22.48
C THR A 258 -7.46 21.09 -23.94
N GLY A 259 -8.49 21.31 -24.76
CA GLY A 259 -8.54 20.90 -26.17
C GLY A 259 -8.66 19.39 -26.39
N LEU A 260 -8.84 18.59 -25.32
CA LEU A 260 -8.97 17.13 -25.44
C LEU A 260 -10.35 16.74 -26.02
N ASP A 261 -10.35 15.68 -26.83
CA ASP A 261 -11.54 15.16 -27.50
C ASP A 261 -12.40 14.33 -26.54
N LEU A 262 -13.60 14.82 -26.22
CA LEU A 262 -14.55 14.14 -25.33
C LEU A 262 -15.09 12.84 -25.93
N ASP A 263 -15.31 12.77 -27.23
CA ASP A 263 -15.86 11.58 -27.88
C ASP A 263 -14.84 10.42 -27.78
N LEU A 264 -13.55 10.74 -28.00
CA LEU A 264 -12.47 9.78 -27.82
C LEU A 264 -12.31 9.33 -26.35
N LEU A 265 -12.47 10.26 -25.41
CA LEU A 265 -12.45 9.93 -23.96
C LEU A 265 -13.63 9.04 -23.58
N GLU A 266 -14.82 9.25 -24.14
CA GLU A 266 -15.98 8.39 -23.92
C GLU A 266 -15.76 6.97 -24.43
N GLU A 267 -15.18 6.81 -25.64
CA GLU A 267 -14.81 5.49 -26.16
C GLU A 267 -13.80 4.75 -25.25
N ILE A 268 -12.84 5.46 -24.69
CA ILE A 268 -11.87 4.89 -23.71
C ILE A 268 -12.58 4.51 -22.41
N ASN A 269 -13.49 5.37 -21.94
CA ASN A 269 -14.29 5.11 -20.74
C ASN A 269 -15.18 3.87 -20.89
N ASP A 270 -15.84 3.72 -22.03
CA ASP A 270 -16.65 2.53 -22.33
C ASP A 270 -15.82 1.25 -22.26
N TYR A 271 -14.63 1.28 -22.83
CA TYR A 271 -13.70 0.15 -22.77
C TYR A 271 -13.35 -0.21 -21.32
N PHE A 272 -12.92 0.76 -20.51
CA PHE A 272 -12.54 0.49 -19.12
C PHE A 272 -13.73 0.17 -18.22
N THR A 273 -14.95 0.59 -18.58
CA THR A 273 -16.19 0.16 -17.91
C THR A 273 -16.37 -1.36 -18.01
N GLU A 274 -16.10 -1.95 -19.17
CA GLU A 274 -16.15 -3.41 -19.33
C GLU A 274 -14.96 -4.11 -18.65
N VAL A 275 -13.76 -3.54 -18.76
CA VAL A 275 -12.55 -4.07 -18.08
C VAL A 275 -12.76 -4.12 -16.56
N ARG A 276 -13.30 -3.06 -15.96
CA ARG A 276 -13.53 -2.96 -14.52
C ARG A 276 -14.35 -4.12 -13.97
N LYS A 277 -15.32 -4.63 -14.73
CA LYS A 277 -16.18 -5.77 -14.33
C LYS A 277 -15.39 -7.04 -14.02
N LYS A 278 -14.24 -7.25 -14.68
CA LYS A 278 -13.36 -8.40 -14.43
C LYS A 278 -12.70 -8.34 -13.05
N TYR A 279 -12.59 -7.14 -12.46
CA TYR A 279 -11.84 -6.86 -11.24
C TYR A 279 -12.71 -6.54 -10.01
N VAL A 280 -14.01 -6.70 -10.11
CA VAL A 280 -14.97 -6.38 -9.00
C VAL A 280 -14.61 -7.06 -7.68
N ALA A 281 -14.03 -8.26 -7.74
CA ALA A 281 -13.60 -9.00 -6.56
C ALA A 281 -12.44 -8.33 -5.78
N PHE A 282 -11.74 -7.39 -6.41
CA PHE A 282 -10.63 -6.64 -5.81
C PHE A 282 -11.02 -5.22 -5.39
N GLU A 283 -12.26 -4.80 -5.68
CA GLU A 283 -12.73 -3.50 -5.24
C GLU A 283 -12.85 -3.44 -3.72
N SER A 284 -12.46 -2.30 -3.15
CA SER A 284 -12.69 -2.01 -1.74
C SER A 284 -14.19 -1.88 -1.44
N ASP A 285 -14.59 -2.23 -0.21
CA ASP A 285 -15.93 -1.94 0.31
C ASP A 285 -16.16 -0.44 0.50
N PHE A 286 -15.09 0.35 0.54
CA PHE A 286 -15.15 1.81 0.56
C PHE A 286 -15.67 2.34 -0.78
N LYS A 287 -16.95 2.67 -0.84
CA LYS A 287 -17.60 3.26 -2.03
C LYS A 287 -18.12 4.65 -1.69
N GLY A 288 -17.79 5.61 -2.57
CA GLY A 288 -18.24 6.99 -2.41
C GLY A 288 -17.21 7.89 -1.74
N VAL A 289 -17.60 8.65 -0.73
CA VAL A 289 -16.76 9.65 -0.06
C VAL A 289 -16.88 9.54 1.47
N ASP A 290 -15.79 9.87 2.17
CA ASP A 290 -15.78 9.95 3.63
C ASP A 290 -15.08 11.23 4.11
N ILE A 291 -15.86 12.18 4.56
CA ILE A 291 -15.36 13.45 5.10
C ILE A 291 -14.61 13.29 6.44
N ASN A 292 -14.80 12.16 7.15
CA ASN A 292 -14.07 11.91 8.39
C ASN A 292 -12.56 11.75 8.17
N ILE A 293 -12.14 11.49 6.94
CA ILE A 293 -10.72 11.45 6.55
C ILE A 293 -10.03 12.78 6.83
N LEU A 294 -10.72 13.91 6.76
CA LEU A 294 -10.15 15.20 7.20
C LEU A 294 -9.75 15.21 8.69
N LYS A 295 -10.37 14.37 9.51
CA LYS A 295 -10.05 14.24 10.94
C LYS A 295 -9.01 13.14 11.20
N SER A 296 -9.25 11.95 10.64
CA SER A 296 -8.35 10.80 10.81
C SER A 296 -7.06 10.95 10.01
N GLN A 297 -7.12 11.61 8.85
CA GLN A 297 -6.04 11.79 7.88
C GLN A 297 -5.49 10.46 7.32
N ILE A 298 -6.28 9.40 7.42
CA ILE A 298 -5.91 8.06 6.99
C ILE A 298 -6.32 7.90 5.52
N PRO A 299 -5.37 7.65 4.59
CA PRO A 299 -5.70 7.40 3.19
C PRO A 299 -6.61 6.16 3.03
N GLY A 300 -7.54 6.22 2.06
CA GLY A 300 -8.49 5.12 1.82
C GLY A 300 -7.82 3.76 1.59
N GLY A 301 -6.73 3.72 0.85
CA GLY A 301 -5.95 2.49 0.64
C GLY A 301 -5.31 1.93 1.92
N MET A 302 -5.01 2.79 2.91
CA MET A 302 -4.53 2.34 4.22
C MET A 302 -5.66 1.70 5.03
N ILE A 303 -6.87 2.27 4.98
CA ILE A 303 -8.05 1.71 5.67
C ILE A 303 -8.33 0.30 5.14
N SER A 304 -8.41 0.15 3.82
CA SER A 304 -8.65 -1.16 3.18
C SER A 304 -7.60 -2.21 3.56
N ASN A 305 -6.34 -1.81 3.66
CA ASN A 305 -5.27 -2.72 4.10
C ASN A 305 -5.45 -3.14 5.57
N MET A 306 -5.80 -2.20 6.46
CA MET A 306 -6.06 -2.50 7.88
C MET A 306 -7.29 -3.39 8.05
N GLU A 307 -8.37 -3.14 7.31
CA GLU A 307 -9.55 -4.00 7.29
C GLU A 307 -9.21 -5.45 6.93
N ASN A 308 -8.46 -5.64 5.84
CA ASN A 308 -8.06 -6.98 5.41
C ASN A 308 -7.21 -7.69 6.47
N GLN A 309 -6.26 -6.98 7.09
CA GLN A 309 -5.43 -7.54 8.15
C GLN A 309 -6.22 -7.92 9.39
N LEU A 310 -7.10 -7.03 9.87
CA LEU A 310 -7.93 -7.31 11.02
C LEU A 310 -8.93 -8.44 10.72
N ARG A 311 -9.38 -8.57 9.46
CA ARG A 311 -10.23 -9.69 9.02
C ARG A 311 -9.49 -11.02 9.06
N GLU A 312 -8.26 -11.06 8.56
CA GLU A 312 -7.39 -12.25 8.63
C GLU A 312 -7.14 -12.70 10.08
N GLN A 313 -7.13 -11.75 11.02
CA GLN A 313 -6.94 -11.97 12.44
C GLN A 313 -8.23 -12.22 13.24
N ASN A 314 -9.39 -12.31 12.56
CA ASN A 314 -10.70 -12.34 13.22
C ASN A 314 -10.94 -11.17 14.19
N ALA A 315 -10.24 -10.05 13.99
CA ALA A 315 -10.24 -8.86 14.86
C ALA A 315 -10.88 -7.63 14.17
N LEU A 316 -11.66 -7.81 13.11
CA LEU A 316 -12.30 -6.71 12.36
C LEU A 316 -13.15 -5.80 13.28
N HIS A 317 -13.70 -6.35 14.35
CA HIS A 317 -14.46 -5.59 15.36
C HIS A 317 -13.61 -4.52 16.08
N LYS A 318 -12.28 -4.58 15.99
CA LYS A 318 -11.35 -3.58 16.56
C LYS A 318 -10.97 -2.46 15.58
N LEU A 319 -11.50 -2.46 14.36
CA LEU A 319 -11.12 -1.47 13.34
C LEU A 319 -11.30 -0.03 13.83
N ASP A 320 -12.44 0.29 14.46
CA ASP A 320 -12.70 1.62 14.99
C ASP A 320 -11.68 2.06 16.05
N GLU A 321 -11.18 1.13 16.86
CA GLU A 321 -10.14 1.42 17.85
C GLU A 321 -8.80 1.70 17.17
N VAL A 322 -8.45 0.91 16.15
CA VAL A 322 -7.24 1.12 15.35
C VAL A 322 -7.28 2.47 14.63
N LEU A 323 -8.40 2.80 14.00
CA LEU A 323 -8.56 4.09 13.31
C LEU A 323 -8.42 5.30 14.27
N LYS A 324 -8.82 5.16 15.54
CA LYS A 324 -8.60 6.17 16.59
C LYS A 324 -7.16 6.20 17.08
N GLU A 325 -6.44 5.09 17.05
CA GLU A 325 -5.06 4.98 17.50
C GLU A 325 -4.06 5.53 16.47
N VAL A 326 -4.35 5.43 15.15
CA VAL A 326 -3.48 5.92 14.08
C VAL A 326 -3.07 7.39 14.26
N PRO A 327 -3.98 8.37 14.49
CA PRO A 327 -3.59 9.76 14.72
C PRO A 327 -2.71 9.95 15.95
N ARG A 328 -2.89 9.12 16.99
CA ARG A 328 -2.08 9.17 18.23
C ARG A 328 -0.66 8.68 17.97
N VAL A 329 -0.52 7.53 17.33
CA VAL A 329 0.81 7.00 16.93
C VAL A 329 1.51 7.98 16.00
N ARG A 330 0.80 8.54 15.00
CA ARG A 330 1.34 9.55 14.11
C ARG A 330 1.87 10.78 14.84
N LYS A 331 1.13 11.26 15.86
CA LYS A 331 1.59 12.38 16.71
C LYS A 331 2.86 12.02 17.45
N ASP A 332 2.89 10.87 18.12
CA ASP A 332 4.03 10.43 18.92
C ASP A 332 5.29 10.24 18.05
N MET A 333 5.12 9.87 16.79
CA MET A 333 6.19 9.75 15.81
C MET A 333 6.59 11.08 15.15
N GLY A 334 6.12 12.23 15.61
CA GLY A 334 6.50 13.54 15.06
C GLY A 334 5.79 13.92 13.76
N TYR A 335 4.55 13.47 13.59
CA TYR A 335 3.64 13.83 12.49
C TYR A 335 4.13 13.49 11.08
N PRO A 336 4.66 12.29 10.79
CA PRO A 336 4.99 11.93 9.42
C PRO A 336 3.76 12.01 8.50
N PRO A 337 3.90 12.41 7.22
CA PRO A 337 2.84 12.24 6.24
C PRO A 337 2.48 10.76 6.12
N LEU A 338 1.18 10.45 5.95
CA LEU A 338 0.71 9.07 5.78
C LEU A 338 0.74 8.67 4.30
N VAL A 339 1.94 8.46 3.79
CA VAL A 339 2.23 7.95 2.43
C VAL A 339 3.13 6.72 2.56
N THR A 340 3.26 5.91 1.51
CA THR A 340 4.15 4.73 1.55
C THR A 340 5.63 5.14 1.70
N PRO A 341 6.41 4.57 2.66
CA PRO A 341 6.07 3.49 3.58
C PRO A 341 5.52 3.95 4.95
N THR A 342 5.53 5.23 5.30
CA THR A 342 5.16 5.74 6.64
C THR A 342 3.72 5.40 7.02
N SER A 343 2.79 5.35 6.05
CA SER A 343 1.41 4.92 6.30
C SER A 343 1.34 3.48 6.83
N GLN A 344 2.15 2.58 6.28
CA GLN A 344 2.24 1.20 6.75
C GLN A 344 2.89 1.12 8.13
N ILE A 345 3.98 1.85 8.35
CA ILE A 345 4.68 1.90 9.64
C ILE A 345 3.73 2.35 10.76
N VAL A 346 3.04 3.48 10.56
CA VAL A 346 2.08 4.03 11.53
C VAL A 346 0.89 3.10 11.72
N GLY A 347 0.35 2.54 10.62
CA GLY A 347 -0.79 1.63 10.66
C GLY A 347 -0.51 0.33 11.39
N SER A 348 0.63 -0.29 11.10
CA SER A 348 1.07 -1.51 11.78
C SER A 348 1.27 -1.28 13.27
N GLN A 349 1.93 -0.19 13.64
CA GLN A 349 2.14 0.13 15.05
C GLN A 349 0.82 0.43 15.77
N ALA A 350 -0.12 1.13 15.15
CA ALA A 350 -1.44 1.40 15.73
C ALA A 350 -2.24 0.10 15.92
N THR A 351 -2.21 -0.78 14.93
CA THR A 351 -2.85 -2.10 15.01
C THR A 351 -2.26 -2.91 16.16
N LEU A 352 -0.94 -2.91 16.29
CA LEU A 352 -0.22 -3.63 17.35
C LEU A 352 -0.58 -3.11 18.74
N ASN A 353 -0.62 -1.78 18.92
CA ASN A 353 -1.02 -1.15 20.17
C ASN A 353 -2.42 -1.61 20.62
N VAL A 354 -3.37 -1.70 19.68
CA VAL A 354 -4.75 -2.12 19.97
C VAL A 354 -4.85 -3.62 20.23
N LEU A 355 -4.14 -4.43 19.47
CA LEU A 355 -4.20 -5.89 19.62
C LEU A 355 -3.55 -6.35 20.94
N THR A 356 -2.44 -5.74 21.32
CA THR A 356 -1.74 -6.06 22.59
C THR A 356 -2.42 -5.47 23.82
N GLY A 357 -3.35 -4.50 23.63
CA GLY A 357 -4.04 -3.80 24.72
C GLY A 357 -3.17 -2.77 25.45
N GLU A 358 -1.90 -2.62 25.07
CA GLU A 358 -0.94 -1.68 25.68
C GLU A 358 -0.12 -1.01 24.59
N ARG A 359 -0.05 0.34 24.65
CA ARG A 359 0.67 1.16 23.66
C ARG A 359 2.18 0.91 23.76
N TYR A 360 2.79 0.62 22.60
CA TYR A 360 4.24 0.41 22.49
C TYR A 360 4.78 -0.69 23.41
N LYS A 361 3.95 -1.68 23.76
CA LYS A 361 4.39 -2.93 24.37
C LYS A 361 5.31 -3.71 23.43
N MET A 362 4.92 -3.69 22.15
CA MET A 362 5.73 -4.18 21.05
C MET A 362 5.94 -3.04 20.04
N ILE A 363 7.16 -2.90 19.54
CA ILE A 363 7.53 -1.88 18.55
C ILE A 363 8.11 -2.60 17.34
N THR A 364 7.51 -2.38 16.15
CA THR A 364 8.01 -2.99 14.92
C THR A 364 9.41 -2.50 14.60
N LYS A 365 10.18 -3.31 13.85
CA LYS A 365 11.51 -2.96 13.38
C LYS A 365 11.49 -1.65 12.59
N GLU A 366 10.51 -1.51 11.70
CA GLU A 366 10.36 -0.34 10.84
C GLU A 366 9.99 0.91 11.67
N THR A 367 9.11 0.78 12.67
CA THR A 367 8.82 1.87 13.60
C THR A 367 10.09 2.31 14.33
N ARG A 368 10.85 1.35 14.86
CA ARG A 368 12.14 1.61 15.52
C ARG A 368 13.10 2.32 14.57
N GLN A 369 13.29 1.82 13.36
CA GLN A 369 14.18 2.41 12.36
C GLN A 369 13.74 3.81 11.95
N CYS A 370 12.43 4.04 11.77
CA CYS A 370 11.89 5.35 11.43
C CYS A 370 12.18 6.37 12.55
N LEU A 371 11.96 6.00 13.80
CA LEU A 371 12.22 6.84 14.96
C LEU A 371 13.72 7.12 15.19
N LEU A 372 14.59 6.18 14.81
CA LEU A 372 16.04 6.37 14.85
C LEU A 372 16.58 7.21 13.68
N GLY A 373 15.72 7.65 12.75
CA GLY A 373 16.09 8.50 11.62
C GLY A 373 16.63 7.74 10.39
N ASN A 374 16.48 6.41 10.34
CA ASN A 374 16.96 5.59 9.22
C ASN A 374 16.08 5.71 7.96
N TYR A 375 14.94 6.38 8.06
CA TYR A 375 14.10 6.77 6.91
C TYR A 375 14.25 8.25 6.56
N GLY A 376 15.00 9.03 7.34
CA GLY A 376 15.17 10.46 7.16
C GLY A 376 14.72 11.25 8.39
N LYS A 377 14.71 12.57 8.24
CA LYS A 377 14.34 13.50 9.30
C LYS A 377 12.83 13.59 9.44
N LEU A 378 12.32 13.30 10.64
CA LEU A 378 10.90 13.47 10.97
C LEU A 378 10.51 14.97 11.02
N PRO A 379 9.25 15.30 10.68
CA PRO A 379 8.78 16.70 10.62
C PRO A 379 8.81 17.44 11.96
N ALA A 380 8.60 16.73 13.07
CA ALA A 380 8.59 17.29 14.43
C ALA A 380 9.31 16.38 15.42
N ALA A 381 9.43 16.86 16.66
CA ALA A 381 10.00 16.06 17.74
C ALA A 381 9.16 14.80 18.01
N ILE A 382 9.85 13.72 18.30
CA ILE A 382 9.27 12.44 18.72
C ILE A 382 8.85 12.55 20.18
N ASP A 383 7.83 11.80 20.58
CA ASP A 383 7.47 11.64 22.00
C ASP A 383 8.67 11.12 22.81
N GLU A 384 8.99 11.78 23.93
CA GLU A 384 10.20 11.52 24.71
C GLU A 384 10.23 10.10 25.30
N GLU A 385 9.07 9.60 25.76
CA GLU A 385 8.98 8.24 26.35
C GLU A 385 9.15 7.18 25.26
N LEU A 386 8.55 7.42 24.09
CA LEU A 386 8.69 6.54 22.95
C LEU A 386 10.14 6.53 22.44
N LEU A 387 10.77 7.70 22.36
CA LEU A 387 12.16 7.82 21.94
C LEU A 387 13.11 7.08 22.92
N ALA A 388 12.87 7.22 24.20
CA ALA A 388 13.66 6.53 25.23
C ALA A 388 13.55 5.00 25.10
N LYS A 389 12.34 4.47 24.84
CA LYS A 389 12.10 3.04 24.60
C LYS A 389 12.82 2.52 23.36
N VAL A 390 12.96 3.33 22.32
CA VAL A 390 13.50 2.91 21.02
C VAL A 390 15.00 3.05 20.94
N SER A 391 15.54 4.15 21.52
CA SER A 391 16.95 4.52 21.34
C SER A 391 17.91 3.57 22.08
N GLU A 392 17.54 3.04 23.26
CA GLU A 392 18.41 2.17 24.08
C GLU A 392 19.87 2.68 24.12
N GLY A 393 20.05 4.01 24.13
CA GLY A 393 21.35 4.69 24.11
C GLY A 393 21.98 4.83 22.72
N LYS A 394 21.33 4.40 21.64
CA LYS A 394 21.80 4.61 20.26
C LYS A 394 21.60 6.08 19.85
N LYS A 395 22.53 6.62 19.08
CA LYS A 395 22.41 7.97 18.49
C LYS A 395 21.42 7.93 17.32
N LEU A 396 20.62 9.00 17.22
CA LEU A 396 19.76 9.21 16.05
C LEU A 396 20.63 9.48 14.79
N THR A 397 20.22 8.92 13.67
CA THR A 397 20.80 9.18 12.37
C THR A 397 20.52 10.63 11.96
N SER A 398 21.55 11.44 11.78
CA SER A 398 21.45 12.85 11.39
C SER A 398 21.90 13.14 9.97
N CYS A 399 22.71 12.24 9.37
CA CYS A 399 23.10 12.30 7.96
C CYS A 399 21.97 11.79 7.04
N ARG A 400 22.19 11.84 5.73
CA ARG A 400 21.32 11.15 4.77
C ARG A 400 21.42 9.64 5.03
N PRO A 401 20.31 8.92 5.22
CA PRO A 401 20.37 7.49 5.58
C PRO A 401 21.12 6.64 4.56
N ALA A 402 21.04 6.97 3.27
CA ALA A 402 21.74 6.24 2.21
C ALA A 402 23.28 6.33 2.30
N ASP A 403 23.82 7.38 2.96
CA ASP A 403 25.26 7.51 3.17
C ASP A 403 25.84 6.44 4.12
N LEU A 404 24.96 5.73 4.82
CA LEU A 404 25.32 4.61 5.70
C LEU A 404 25.27 3.24 5.01
N LEU A 405 24.86 3.21 3.75
CA LEU A 405 24.73 1.97 2.98
C LEU A 405 25.96 1.78 2.08
N ASP A 406 26.54 0.59 2.15
CA ASP A 406 27.56 0.18 1.17
C ASP A 406 26.88 -0.07 -0.19
N PRO A 407 27.61 0.07 -1.32
CA PRO A 407 27.12 -0.29 -2.64
C PRO A 407 26.57 -1.72 -2.67
N GLU A 408 25.37 -1.91 -3.23
CA GLU A 408 24.65 -3.18 -3.18
C GLU A 408 24.70 -3.98 -4.49
N TRP A 409 25.03 -3.34 -5.62
CA TRP A 409 24.91 -3.95 -6.94
C TRP A 409 25.75 -5.22 -7.12
N ASP A 410 27.06 -5.13 -6.82
CA ASP A 410 27.96 -6.25 -7.03
C ASP A 410 27.61 -7.45 -6.13
N LYS A 411 27.14 -7.16 -4.91
CA LYS A 411 26.66 -8.17 -3.99
C LYS A 411 25.39 -8.85 -4.55
N ALA A 412 24.42 -8.09 -5.01
CA ALA A 412 23.19 -8.62 -5.58
C ALA A 412 23.46 -9.47 -6.83
N CYS A 413 24.34 -9.01 -7.73
CA CYS A 413 24.74 -9.77 -8.91
C CYS A 413 25.43 -11.10 -8.55
N LYS A 414 26.31 -11.09 -7.54
CA LYS A 414 27.01 -12.29 -7.08
C LYS A 414 26.05 -13.31 -6.45
N GLU A 415 25.10 -12.83 -5.66
CA GLU A 415 24.08 -13.68 -5.03
C GLU A 415 23.13 -14.29 -6.05
N LEU A 416 22.73 -13.53 -7.08
CA LEU A 416 21.84 -13.99 -8.15
C LEU A 416 22.53 -15.02 -9.06
N GLY A 417 23.88 -14.90 -9.25
CA GLY A 417 24.68 -15.79 -10.09
C GLY A 417 24.43 -15.58 -11.60
N ASP A 418 24.97 -16.50 -12.40
CA ASP A 418 25.00 -16.38 -13.86
C ASP A 418 23.72 -16.85 -14.57
N LYS A 419 22.72 -17.36 -13.84
CA LYS A 419 21.47 -17.82 -14.41
C LYS A 419 20.59 -16.67 -14.95
N TYR A 420 20.69 -15.51 -14.34
CA TYR A 420 19.91 -14.32 -14.66
C TYR A 420 20.88 -13.14 -14.90
N THR A 421 21.10 -12.81 -16.18
CA THR A 421 22.16 -11.86 -16.57
C THR A 421 21.65 -10.54 -17.12
N SER A 422 20.34 -10.43 -17.40
CA SER A 422 19.76 -9.17 -17.87
C SER A 422 19.80 -8.10 -16.77
N GLU A 423 19.93 -6.82 -17.15
CA GLU A 423 19.85 -5.70 -16.19
C GLU A 423 18.51 -5.70 -15.47
N ASP A 424 17.40 -6.00 -16.17
CA ASP A 424 16.06 -6.12 -15.61
C ASP A 424 15.99 -7.15 -14.47
N ASP A 425 16.49 -8.36 -14.70
CA ASP A 425 16.46 -9.43 -13.70
C ASP A 425 17.34 -9.08 -12.49
N ARG A 426 18.54 -8.54 -12.74
CA ARG A 426 19.45 -8.12 -11.67
C ARG A 426 18.88 -6.99 -10.82
N LEU A 427 18.26 -5.99 -11.44
CA LEU A 427 17.57 -4.92 -10.73
C LEU A 427 16.34 -5.44 -9.97
N THR A 428 15.53 -6.30 -10.59
CA THR A 428 14.39 -6.92 -9.92
C THR A 428 14.82 -7.72 -8.69
N TYR A 429 15.94 -8.46 -8.79
CA TYR A 429 16.50 -9.17 -7.64
C TYR A 429 17.05 -8.24 -6.57
N ALA A 430 17.81 -7.22 -6.94
CA ALA A 430 18.37 -6.25 -5.99
C ALA A 430 17.26 -5.52 -5.19
N LEU A 431 16.10 -5.30 -5.82
CA LEU A 431 14.96 -4.61 -5.22
C LEU A 431 14.06 -5.55 -4.39
N PHE A 432 13.88 -6.82 -4.79
CA PHE A 432 12.88 -7.72 -4.22
C PHE A 432 13.40 -9.07 -3.74
N GLY A 433 14.69 -9.36 -3.89
CA GLY A 433 15.35 -10.54 -3.33
C GLY A 433 14.63 -11.87 -3.65
N LYS A 434 14.26 -12.63 -2.61
CA LYS A 434 13.58 -13.93 -2.74
C LYS A 434 12.28 -13.87 -3.54
N VAL A 435 11.54 -12.76 -3.50
CA VAL A 435 10.30 -12.57 -4.27
C VAL A 435 10.60 -12.59 -5.76
N ALA A 436 11.69 -11.91 -6.18
CA ALA A 436 12.13 -11.94 -7.57
C ALA A 436 12.51 -13.35 -8.01
N LEU A 437 13.23 -14.12 -7.18
CA LEU A 437 13.57 -15.52 -7.49
C LEU A 437 12.34 -16.38 -7.74
N LYS A 438 11.33 -16.27 -6.87
CA LYS A 438 10.06 -16.98 -7.03
C LYS A 438 9.35 -16.59 -8.34
N PHE A 439 9.34 -15.30 -8.66
CA PHE A 439 8.80 -14.80 -9.91
C PHE A 439 9.55 -15.37 -11.13
N PHE A 440 10.89 -15.38 -11.12
CA PHE A 440 11.68 -15.91 -12.23
C PHE A 440 11.42 -17.38 -12.51
N GLU A 441 11.10 -18.20 -11.48
CA GLU A 441 10.72 -19.61 -11.65
C GLU A 441 9.37 -19.79 -12.32
N THR A 442 8.47 -18.83 -12.19
CA THR A 442 7.09 -18.90 -12.67
C THR A 442 6.82 -18.01 -13.87
N ARG A 443 7.68 -17.05 -14.17
CA ARG A 443 7.57 -16.12 -15.30
C ARG A 443 7.30 -16.87 -16.61
N GLY A 444 6.27 -16.42 -17.36
CA GLY A 444 5.86 -17.01 -18.62
C GLY A 444 5.01 -18.27 -18.50
N LYS A 445 4.74 -18.77 -17.30
CA LYS A 445 3.78 -19.86 -17.10
C LYS A 445 2.37 -19.27 -16.98
N PRO A 446 1.35 -19.92 -17.60
CA PRO A 446 -0.02 -19.50 -17.38
C PRO A 446 -0.33 -19.51 -15.89
N GLN A 447 -0.78 -18.38 -15.37
CA GLN A 447 -1.31 -18.34 -14.02
C GLN A 447 -2.80 -18.65 -14.10
N ALA A 448 -3.30 -19.47 -13.16
CA ALA A 448 -4.74 -19.53 -12.93
C ALA A 448 -5.25 -18.09 -12.75
N GLU A 449 -6.45 -17.80 -13.27
CA GLU A 449 -7.09 -16.49 -13.09
C GLU A 449 -6.88 -15.99 -11.66
N PRO A 450 -6.70 -14.68 -11.46
CA PRO A 450 -6.45 -14.15 -10.13
C PRO A 450 -7.52 -14.71 -9.20
N VAL A 451 -7.10 -15.56 -8.27
CA VAL A 451 -8.02 -16.09 -7.26
C VAL A 451 -8.47 -14.86 -6.50
N ALA A 452 -9.71 -14.43 -6.77
CA ALA A 452 -10.39 -13.53 -5.87
C ALA A 452 -10.25 -14.18 -4.50
N ILE A 453 -9.61 -13.51 -3.54
CA ILE A 453 -9.74 -13.92 -2.15
C ILE A 453 -11.24 -13.85 -1.93
N ALA A 454 -11.89 -15.01 -1.94
CA ALA A 454 -13.33 -15.08 -1.75
C ALA A 454 -13.59 -14.28 -0.47
N PRO A 455 -14.44 -13.25 -0.48
CA PRO A 455 -14.81 -12.58 0.74
C PRO A 455 -15.21 -13.70 1.70
N ALA A 456 -14.58 -13.74 2.88
CA ALA A 456 -14.91 -14.72 3.89
C ALA A 456 -16.43 -14.74 3.94
N LYS A 457 -17.05 -15.88 3.65
CA LYS A 457 -18.50 -15.98 3.57
C LYS A 457 -19.03 -15.29 4.80
N THR A 458 -19.57 -14.12 4.64
CA THR A 458 -20.46 -13.50 5.63
C THR A 458 -21.40 -14.61 6.02
N PRO A 459 -21.58 -14.95 7.30
CA PRO A 459 -22.61 -15.90 7.70
C PRO A 459 -23.85 -15.42 6.96
N ALA A 460 -24.41 -16.27 6.10
CA ALA A 460 -25.52 -15.91 5.26
C ALA A 460 -26.54 -15.22 6.17
N THR A 461 -26.77 -13.93 5.96
CA THR A 461 -27.94 -13.25 6.48
C THR A 461 -29.07 -14.11 6.05
N ALA A 462 -29.80 -14.66 7.02
CA ALA A 462 -30.96 -15.46 6.78
C ALA A 462 -31.83 -14.73 5.75
N PRO A 463 -32.29 -15.40 4.69
CA PRO A 463 -33.12 -14.74 3.69
C PRO A 463 -34.29 -14.10 4.41
N ALA A 464 -34.60 -12.86 4.06
CA ALA A 464 -35.79 -12.17 4.52
C ALA A 464 -37.01 -13.12 4.34
N PRO A 465 -37.91 -13.20 5.31
CA PRO A 465 -39.00 -14.16 5.25
C PRO A 465 -39.85 -13.88 4.02
N SER A 466 -39.72 -14.75 3.01
CA SER A 466 -40.70 -14.88 1.96
C SER A 466 -42.03 -15.25 2.63
N ALA A 467 -43.11 -14.61 2.22
CA ALA A 467 -44.46 -14.85 2.74
C ALA A 467 -44.75 -16.35 2.83
N ALA A 468 -45.02 -16.81 4.04
CA ALA A 468 -45.23 -18.21 4.35
C ALA A 468 -46.47 -18.76 3.66
N PRO A 469 -46.41 -19.94 3.05
CA PRO A 469 -47.62 -20.75 2.86
C PRO A 469 -48.08 -21.26 4.23
N ALA A 470 -49.38 -21.25 4.46
CA ALA A 470 -50.01 -21.72 5.69
C ALA A 470 -49.58 -23.16 6.04
N VAL A 471 -49.00 -23.34 7.23
CA VAL A 471 -48.56 -24.64 7.74
C VAL A 471 -49.71 -25.29 8.51
N PRO A 472 -50.00 -26.59 8.32
CA PRO A 472 -50.99 -27.32 9.12
C PRO A 472 -50.52 -27.46 10.58
N ALA A 473 -51.45 -27.41 11.54
CA ALA A 473 -51.18 -27.52 12.95
C ALA A 473 -50.53 -28.88 13.32
N GLY A 474 -49.28 -28.83 13.82
CA GLY A 474 -48.56 -30.01 14.32
C GLY A 474 -47.29 -29.59 15.09
N SER A 475 -46.87 -30.40 16.07
CA SER A 475 -45.58 -30.19 16.78
C SER A 475 -44.39 -30.49 15.88
N ALA A 476 -43.33 -29.66 15.94
CA ALA A 476 -42.09 -29.87 15.25
C ALA A 476 -40.95 -30.18 16.26
N VAL A 477 -40.12 -31.18 15.93
CA VAL A 477 -38.99 -31.62 16.74
C VAL A 477 -37.69 -31.12 16.11
N TYR A 478 -36.91 -30.36 16.87
CA TYR A 478 -35.62 -29.79 16.46
C TYR A 478 -34.48 -30.40 17.26
N LYS A 479 -33.34 -30.68 16.60
CA LYS A 479 -32.10 -30.99 17.28
C LYS A 479 -31.28 -29.70 17.39
N VAL A 480 -30.96 -29.29 18.61
CA VAL A 480 -30.23 -28.04 18.89
C VAL A 480 -28.96 -28.38 19.68
N ARG A 481 -27.82 -27.82 19.29
CA ARG A 481 -26.56 -27.99 20.00
C ARG A 481 -26.23 -26.73 20.79
N VAL A 482 -26.07 -26.86 22.11
CA VAL A 482 -25.73 -25.76 23.01
C VAL A 482 -24.54 -26.18 23.85
N ASN A 483 -23.45 -25.40 23.82
CA ASN A 483 -22.20 -25.69 24.57
C ASN A 483 -21.67 -27.11 24.34
N GLY A 484 -21.68 -27.56 23.07
CA GLY A 484 -21.18 -28.89 22.70
C GLY A 484 -22.09 -30.07 23.03
N LYS A 485 -23.26 -29.85 23.64
CA LYS A 485 -24.27 -30.88 23.95
C LYS A 485 -25.46 -30.80 23.02
N ASP A 486 -25.89 -31.93 22.51
CA ASP A 486 -27.06 -32.04 21.63
C ASP A 486 -28.34 -32.18 22.46
N TYR A 487 -29.35 -31.40 22.13
CA TYR A 487 -30.68 -31.41 22.72
C TYR A 487 -31.74 -31.62 21.62
N THR A 488 -32.73 -32.45 21.93
CA THR A 488 -33.92 -32.59 21.11
C THR A 488 -35.01 -31.70 21.70
N VAL A 489 -35.46 -30.70 20.93
CA VAL A 489 -36.46 -29.72 21.36
C VAL A 489 -37.73 -29.91 20.56
N GLU A 490 -38.86 -30.19 21.22
CA GLU A 490 -40.18 -30.25 20.62
C GLU A 490 -40.90 -28.93 20.87
N VAL A 491 -41.33 -28.27 19.78
CA VAL A 491 -42.05 -26.99 19.82
C VAL A 491 -43.48 -27.21 19.37
N SER A 492 -44.44 -26.98 20.24
CA SER A 492 -45.86 -27.05 19.92
C SER A 492 -46.51 -25.66 19.92
N THR A 493 -47.54 -25.48 19.12
CA THR A 493 -48.29 -24.21 18.98
C THR A 493 -49.05 -23.79 20.23
N LYS A 494 -48.99 -24.56 21.32
CA LYS A 494 -49.66 -24.28 22.61
C LYS A 494 -48.69 -23.97 23.76
N GLY A 495 -47.45 -23.58 23.46
CA GLY A 495 -46.59 -22.93 24.46
C GLY A 495 -45.88 -23.85 25.48
N ALA A 496 -45.82 -25.15 25.28
CA ALA A 496 -45.02 -26.04 26.13
C ALA A 496 -43.72 -26.44 25.42
N VAL A 497 -42.56 -26.18 26.07
CA VAL A 497 -41.25 -26.60 25.61
C VAL A 497 -40.73 -27.69 26.53
N SER A 498 -40.40 -28.85 25.98
CA SER A 498 -39.71 -29.93 26.74
C SER A 498 -38.35 -30.20 26.10
N ALA A 499 -37.29 -30.21 26.91
CA ALA A 499 -35.94 -30.54 26.48
C ALA A 499 -35.43 -31.74 27.26
N SER A 500 -35.04 -32.80 26.58
CA SER A 500 -34.43 -33.99 27.23
C SER A 500 -33.00 -34.19 26.68
N PRO A 501 -32.01 -34.44 27.55
CA PRO A 501 -30.65 -34.76 27.13
C PRO A 501 -30.58 -36.16 26.53
N THR A 502 -29.90 -36.28 25.41
CA THR A 502 -29.67 -37.56 24.74
C THR A 502 -28.43 -38.23 25.34
N THR A 503 -28.56 -39.40 25.95
CA THR A 503 -27.45 -40.21 26.45
C THR A 503 -26.77 -40.91 25.27
N THR A 504 -25.43 -40.75 25.17
CA THR A 504 -24.57 -41.35 24.16
C THR A 504 -24.18 -42.77 24.57
N PRO A 505 -24.08 -43.74 23.66
CA PRO A 505 -23.44 -45.03 23.90
C PRO A 505 -21.90 -44.93 23.77
N ALA A 506 -21.24 -45.83 24.45
CA ALA A 506 -19.82 -45.86 24.78
C ALA A 506 -18.82 -45.97 23.63
N ALA A 507 -17.70 -45.34 23.88
CA ALA A 507 -16.29 -45.56 23.54
C ALA A 507 -15.91 -46.44 22.33
N ALA A 508 -15.23 -45.80 21.37
CA ALA A 508 -14.23 -46.42 20.48
C ALA A 508 -12.81 -46.25 21.08
N PRO A 509 -11.84 -47.10 20.72
CA PRO A 509 -10.58 -47.25 21.45
C PRO A 509 -9.62 -46.08 21.23
N ALA A 510 -8.77 -45.85 22.23
CA ALA A 510 -7.78 -44.81 22.33
C ALA A 510 -6.78 -44.81 21.15
N PRO A 511 -6.37 -43.62 20.68
CA PRO A 511 -5.23 -43.49 19.79
C PRO A 511 -3.92 -43.78 20.53
N ALA A 512 -2.95 -44.28 19.76
CA ALA A 512 -1.60 -44.56 20.23
C ALA A 512 -0.91 -43.30 20.79
N PRO A 513 0.06 -43.45 21.71
CA PRO A 513 0.69 -42.32 22.38
C PRO A 513 1.39 -41.42 21.40
N ALA A 514 1.11 -40.11 21.54
CA ALA A 514 1.83 -39.03 20.86
C ALA A 514 3.31 -39.05 21.27
N PRO A 515 4.23 -38.64 20.38
CA PRO A 515 5.63 -38.51 20.74
C PRO A 515 5.81 -37.54 21.92
N SER A 516 6.74 -37.90 22.80
CA SER A 516 7.13 -37.19 24.02
C SER A 516 7.21 -35.68 23.77
N ALA A 517 6.49 -34.90 24.56
CA ALA A 517 6.56 -33.44 24.52
C ALA A 517 8.02 -33.01 24.80
N ALA A 518 8.59 -32.24 23.85
CA ALA A 518 9.88 -31.60 24.07
C ALA A 518 9.76 -30.70 25.31
N SER A 519 10.68 -30.81 26.23
CA SER A 519 10.69 -30.02 27.47
C SER A 519 11.30 -28.64 27.17
N GLY A 520 10.50 -27.71 26.64
CA GLY A 520 10.93 -26.34 26.34
C GLY A 520 9.76 -25.37 26.36
N SER A 521 10.08 -24.06 26.31
CA SER A 521 9.09 -23.00 26.23
C SER A 521 8.82 -22.66 24.76
N PRO A 522 7.54 -22.59 24.32
CA PRO A 522 7.23 -22.26 22.94
C PRO A 522 7.50 -20.77 22.67
N LEU A 523 8.23 -20.49 21.59
CA LEU A 523 8.28 -19.17 20.96
C LEU A 523 7.03 -19.03 20.10
N ILE A 524 6.20 -18.05 20.42
CA ILE A 524 4.91 -17.84 19.75
C ILE A 524 4.99 -16.72 18.71
N ALA A 525 4.15 -16.79 17.69
CA ALA A 525 4.01 -15.73 16.70
C ALA A 525 3.48 -14.45 17.36
N PRO A 526 4.25 -13.35 17.30
CA PRO A 526 3.83 -12.09 17.90
C PRO A 526 2.75 -11.38 17.08
N LEU A 527 2.69 -11.69 15.80
CA LEU A 527 1.81 -11.10 14.78
C LEU A 527 1.34 -12.21 13.83
N PRO A 528 0.22 -12.01 13.15
CA PRO A 528 -0.13 -12.87 12.02
C PRO A 528 0.67 -12.45 10.80
N GLY A 529 1.03 -13.43 10.01
CA GLY A 529 1.84 -13.23 8.82
C GLY A 529 2.24 -14.54 8.20
N SER A 530 3.14 -14.49 7.23
CA SER A 530 3.78 -15.68 6.69
C SER A 530 5.22 -15.80 7.18
N ILE A 531 5.69 -17.02 7.40
CA ILE A 531 7.09 -17.30 7.73
C ILE A 531 7.92 -17.00 6.47
N PHE A 532 8.73 -15.96 6.53
CA PHE A 532 9.53 -15.51 5.39
C PHE A 532 10.87 -16.24 5.31
N THR A 533 11.57 -16.36 6.45
CA THR A 533 12.87 -17.04 6.51
C THR A 533 13.10 -17.64 7.89
N MET A 534 13.54 -18.88 7.90
CA MET A 534 14.09 -19.53 9.10
C MET A 534 15.58 -19.22 9.21
N ILE A 535 16.02 -18.62 10.32
CA ILE A 535 17.44 -18.29 10.57
C ILE A 535 18.11 -19.41 11.33
N CYS A 536 17.44 -20.00 12.33
CA CYS A 536 17.95 -21.07 13.17
C CYS A 536 17.49 -22.45 12.69
N LYS A 537 18.22 -23.48 13.08
CA LYS A 537 17.91 -24.90 12.86
C LYS A 537 17.72 -25.61 14.20
N GLU A 538 17.07 -26.78 14.18
CA GLU A 538 17.01 -27.64 15.36
C GLU A 538 18.42 -28.01 15.82
N GLY A 539 18.67 -27.84 17.12
CA GLY A 539 19.96 -28.03 17.73
C GLY A 539 20.82 -26.78 17.89
N ASP A 540 20.44 -25.65 17.26
CA ASP A 540 21.19 -24.39 17.40
C ASP A 540 21.00 -23.80 18.81
N ALA A 541 22.09 -23.29 19.40
CA ALA A 541 22.03 -22.51 20.64
C ALA A 541 21.68 -21.04 20.29
N VAL A 542 20.75 -20.47 21.04
CA VAL A 542 20.31 -19.08 20.92
C VAL A 542 20.36 -18.37 22.27
N ASN A 543 20.67 -17.09 22.27
CA ASN A 543 20.55 -16.23 23.43
C ASN A 543 19.22 -15.49 23.41
N GLU A 544 18.74 -15.04 24.56
CA GLU A 544 17.61 -14.13 24.63
C GLU A 544 17.87 -12.88 23.75
N GLY A 545 16.93 -12.58 22.84
CA GLY A 545 17.04 -11.48 21.88
C GLY A 545 17.63 -11.87 20.52
N ASP A 546 18.22 -13.07 20.34
CA ASP A 546 18.71 -13.53 19.04
C ASP A 546 17.53 -13.78 18.08
N THR A 547 17.68 -13.38 16.81
CA THR A 547 16.62 -13.59 15.80
C THR A 547 16.55 -15.06 15.40
N VAL A 548 15.40 -15.69 15.65
CA VAL A 548 15.14 -17.11 15.34
C VAL A 548 14.60 -17.27 13.93
N LEU A 549 13.68 -16.40 13.54
CA LEU A 549 13.07 -16.40 12.20
C LEU A 549 12.60 -14.99 11.82
N ILE A 550 12.33 -14.79 10.54
CA ILE A 550 11.73 -13.58 10.00
C ILE A 550 10.33 -13.93 9.50
N MET A 551 9.34 -13.13 9.92
CA MET A 551 7.96 -13.18 9.41
C MET A 551 7.73 -12.01 8.47
N GLU A 552 6.98 -12.21 7.39
CA GLU A 552 6.42 -11.12 6.59
C GLU A 552 4.99 -10.84 7.05
N SER A 553 4.76 -9.63 7.56
CA SER A 553 3.43 -9.10 7.87
C SER A 553 3.28 -7.73 7.22
N MET A 554 2.17 -7.47 6.52
CA MET A 554 1.91 -6.18 5.84
C MET A 554 2.95 -5.79 4.77
N LYS A 555 3.59 -6.74 4.09
CA LYS A 555 4.73 -6.53 3.18
C LYS A 555 5.97 -5.96 3.87
N MET A 556 6.05 -6.11 5.19
CA MET A 556 7.18 -5.72 6.02
C MET A 556 7.73 -6.96 6.73
N GLU A 557 9.04 -7.03 6.81
CA GLU A 557 9.74 -8.12 7.50
C GLU A 557 9.82 -7.81 9.00
N SER A 558 9.41 -8.76 9.83
CA SER A 558 9.49 -8.67 11.30
C SER A 558 10.35 -9.78 11.85
N GLU A 559 11.37 -9.42 12.62
CA GLU A 559 12.22 -10.37 13.32
C GLU A 559 11.46 -10.95 14.52
N VAL A 560 11.45 -12.27 14.64
CA VAL A 560 10.94 -12.96 15.82
C VAL A 560 12.14 -13.47 16.61
N ASN A 561 12.33 -12.86 17.77
CA ASN A 561 13.52 -13.09 18.59
C ASN A 561 13.24 -14.11 19.70
N ALA A 562 14.28 -14.85 20.08
CA ALA A 562 14.23 -15.77 21.20
C ALA A 562 13.82 -15.02 22.48
N HIS A 563 12.80 -15.54 23.17
CA HIS A 563 12.30 -14.95 24.41
C HIS A 563 13.11 -15.43 25.64
N GLN A 564 14.01 -16.37 25.44
CA GLN A 564 14.94 -16.90 26.46
C GLN A 564 16.17 -17.50 25.77
N SER A 565 17.28 -17.60 26.49
CA SER A 565 18.46 -18.36 26.07
C SER A 565 18.21 -19.86 26.21
N GLY A 566 18.66 -20.65 25.22
CA GLY A 566 18.48 -22.10 25.22
C GLY A 566 18.91 -22.74 23.90
N THR A 567 18.43 -23.94 23.64
CA THR A 567 18.65 -24.66 22.38
C THR A 567 17.34 -24.84 21.64
N ILE A 568 17.33 -24.67 20.32
CA ILE A 568 16.17 -24.94 19.47
C ILE A 568 15.88 -26.46 19.51
N GLN A 569 14.81 -26.86 20.18
CA GLN A 569 14.45 -28.26 20.32
C GLN A 569 13.60 -28.78 19.18
N SER A 570 12.65 -27.99 18.71
CA SER A 570 11.87 -28.30 17.51
C SER A 570 11.37 -27.06 16.81
N ILE A 571 11.23 -27.17 15.50
CA ILE A 571 10.67 -26.12 14.62
C ILE A 571 9.29 -26.61 14.14
N LEU A 572 8.23 -25.87 14.50
CA LEU A 572 6.84 -26.25 14.27
C LEU A 572 6.27 -25.69 12.96
N VAL A 573 7.00 -24.77 12.33
CA VAL A 573 6.59 -24.05 11.12
C VAL A 573 7.68 -24.10 10.05
N LYS A 574 7.33 -23.87 8.80
CA LYS A 574 8.28 -23.78 7.66
C LYS A 574 8.09 -22.49 6.89
N GLU A 575 9.08 -22.14 6.06
CA GLU A 575 9.01 -20.97 5.17
C GLU A 575 7.78 -21.08 4.24
N GLY A 576 6.98 -20.01 4.21
CA GLY A 576 5.74 -19.91 3.46
C GLY A 576 4.48 -20.29 4.23
N ASP A 577 4.57 -20.82 5.45
CA ASP A 577 3.40 -21.08 6.29
C ASP A 577 2.78 -19.76 6.78
N ASN A 578 1.44 -19.69 6.77
CA ASN A 578 0.69 -18.61 7.39
C ASN A 578 0.41 -18.94 8.85
N VAL A 579 0.75 -18.03 9.74
CA VAL A 579 0.57 -18.17 11.19
C VAL A 579 -0.29 -17.04 11.74
N GLN A 580 -1.00 -17.33 12.82
CA GLN A 580 -1.79 -16.36 13.59
C GLN A 580 -1.04 -15.93 14.84
N THR A 581 -1.41 -14.78 15.40
CA THR A 581 -0.88 -14.36 16.71
C THR A 581 -1.12 -15.45 17.77
N GLY A 582 -0.05 -15.87 18.43
CA GLY A 582 -0.10 -16.91 19.46
C GLY A 582 0.16 -18.33 18.97
N ASP A 583 0.30 -18.54 17.65
CA ASP A 583 0.71 -19.85 17.13
C ASP A 583 2.14 -20.18 17.57
N GLU A 584 2.37 -21.43 17.94
CA GLU A 584 3.70 -21.91 18.33
C GLU A 584 4.59 -22.05 17.09
N LEU A 585 5.74 -21.39 17.10
CA LEU A 585 6.69 -21.37 16.00
C LEU A 585 7.85 -22.32 16.20
N VAL A 586 8.47 -22.25 17.38
CA VAL A 586 9.69 -22.95 17.73
C VAL A 586 9.66 -23.26 19.23
N ILE A 587 10.18 -24.40 19.64
CA ILE A 587 10.37 -24.73 21.06
C ILE A 587 11.82 -24.52 21.44
N ILE A 588 12.07 -23.69 22.47
CA ILE A 588 13.38 -23.37 23.03
C ILE A 588 13.49 -23.98 24.42
N GLY A 589 14.51 -24.81 24.67
CA GLY A 589 14.71 -25.46 25.92
C GLY A 589 16.16 -25.72 26.31
#